data_812f58b1e63ea59203bbe4e7cba48f09
#
_entry.id   812f58b1e63ea59203bbe4e7cba48f09
#
_cell.length_a   1.000
_cell.length_b   1.000
_cell.length_c   1.000
_cell.angle_alpha   90.00
_cell.angle_beta   90.00
_cell.angle_gamma   90.00
#
_symmetry.space_group_name_H-M   'P 1'
#
loop_
_entity.id
_entity.type
_entity.pdbx_description
1 polymer ?
#
loop_
_entity_poly.entity_id
_entity_poly.type
_entity_poly.pdbx_seq_one_letter_code
_entity_poly.pdbx_strand_id
1 'polypeptide(L)'
;MAAQSVERPQPPEPLPSHVVDSHCHLDMCAADGGPTVAEALAAAAGVGVTKMIQVGCDVQGSRWAAQVAADYDDIWAAVALHPNEAPKIHATGGLTLLEAAWREIGELAELPQVRAIGETGMDFFRTEVPGRAIQEESFRFHIGLAKRLGKTLVVHDRDAHEDVLRILDDEGHPEVVVLHCFSGDADFARAASERGWYLSFSGVLTFKNADDLREAAAVPPADRLLVETDAPFLTPVPFRGKPNAPYLVPLTVR
;
A
#
# COMPACT_ATOMS: atom_id res chain seq x y z
N MET A 1 3.35 -0.21 34.81
CA MET A 1 3.06 1.16 34.36
C MET A 1 1.92 1.02 33.36
N ALA A 2 0.79 1.69 33.57
CA ALA A 2 -0.32 1.66 32.60
C ALA A 2 0.19 2.31 31.30
N ALA A 3 0.00 1.60 30.18
CA ALA A 3 0.28 2.17 28.86
C ALA A 3 -0.55 3.45 28.73
N GLN A 4 0.09 4.58 28.48
CA GLN A 4 -0.63 5.82 28.16
C GLN A 4 -1.41 5.52 26.87
N SER A 5 -2.74 5.58 26.93
CA SER A 5 -3.58 5.45 25.75
C SER A 5 -3.20 6.58 24.79
N VAL A 6 -2.66 6.23 23.64
CA VAL A 6 -2.33 7.23 22.61
C VAL A 6 -3.66 7.82 22.13
N GLU A 7 -3.82 9.13 22.31
CA GLU A 7 -5.02 9.85 21.89
C GLU A 7 -5.18 9.78 20.37
N ARG A 8 -6.26 9.17 19.89
CA ARG A 8 -6.56 9.02 18.47
C ARG A 8 -7.28 10.27 17.92
N PRO A 9 -7.06 10.59 16.62
CA PRO A 9 -7.85 11.64 15.96
C PRO A 9 -9.35 11.41 16.08
N GLN A 10 -10.11 12.48 16.17
CA GLN A 10 -11.58 12.39 16.05
C GLN A 10 -11.95 12.11 14.58
N PRO A 11 -13.00 11.29 14.34
CA PRO A 11 -13.51 11.09 12.99
C PRO A 11 -13.91 12.43 12.36
N PRO A 12 -13.52 12.67 11.08
CA PRO A 12 -13.98 13.85 10.35
C PRO A 12 -15.45 13.72 9.95
N GLU A 13 -16.02 14.80 9.41
CA GLU A 13 -17.36 14.73 8.84
C GLU A 13 -17.44 13.66 7.74
N PRO A 14 -18.57 12.92 7.66
CA PRO A 14 -18.75 11.92 6.62
C PRO A 14 -18.67 12.49 5.20
N LEU A 15 -18.17 11.69 4.27
CA LEU A 15 -18.23 12.01 2.85
C LEU A 15 -19.66 11.87 2.31
N PRO A 16 -20.04 12.67 1.28
CA PRO A 16 -21.35 12.57 0.67
C PRO A 16 -21.53 11.31 -0.18
N SER A 17 -20.41 10.66 -0.55
CA SER A 17 -20.36 9.42 -1.33
C SER A 17 -19.42 8.43 -0.69
N HIS A 18 -19.65 7.15 -0.93
CA HIS A 18 -18.78 6.10 -0.42
C HIS A 18 -17.45 6.08 -1.16
N VAL A 19 -16.40 5.79 -0.41
CA VAL A 19 -15.03 5.62 -0.92
C VAL A 19 -14.42 4.34 -0.36
N VAL A 20 -13.31 3.92 -0.97
CA VAL A 20 -12.48 2.80 -0.54
C VAL A 20 -11.15 3.36 -0.03
N ASP A 21 -10.65 2.85 1.09
CA ASP A 21 -9.25 3.02 1.47
C ASP A 21 -8.41 2.00 0.69
N SER A 22 -7.69 2.46 -0.33
CA SER A 22 -6.98 1.55 -1.25
C SER A 22 -5.70 0.94 -0.66
N HIS A 23 -5.26 1.37 0.53
CA HIS A 23 -4.07 0.84 1.18
C HIS A 23 -4.03 1.17 2.67
N CYS A 24 -4.11 0.13 3.52
CA CYS A 24 -3.94 0.26 4.96
C CYS A 24 -3.35 -1.01 5.57
N HIS A 25 -2.81 -0.89 6.80
CA HIS A 25 -2.25 -1.98 7.60
C HIS A 25 -3.00 -2.10 8.92
N LEU A 26 -4.14 -2.78 8.91
CA LEU A 26 -4.98 -2.96 10.08
C LEU A 26 -4.31 -3.80 11.19
N ASP A 27 -3.44 -4.73 10.82
CA ASP A 27 -2.60 -5.49 11.73
C ASP A 27 -1.70 -4.58 12.56
N MET A 28 -1.05 -3.62 11.91
CA MET A 28 -0.22 -2.61 12.57
C MET A 28 -1.07 -1.60 13.36
N CYS A 29 -2.27 -1.26 12.86
CA CYS A 29 -3.21 -0.39 13.59
C CYS A 29 -3.72 -1.03 14.89
N ALA A 30 -3.88 -2.35 14.92
CA ALA A 30 -4.34 -3.11 16.06
C ALA A 30 -3.24 -3.38 17.11
N ALA A 31 -1.97 -3.21 16.73
CA ALA A 31 -0.84 -3.40 17.63
C ALA A 31 -0.92 -2.46 18.86
N ASP A 32 -0.30 -2.86 19.95
CA ASP A 32 -0.13 -2.06 21.19
C ASP A 32 -1.45 -1.48 21.77
N GLY A 33 -2.54 -2.24 21.67
CA GLY A 33 -3.85 -1.82 22.20
C GLY A 33 -4.61 -0.89 21.26
N GLY A 34 -4.32 -0.96 19.97
CA GLY A 34 -5.08 -0.33 18.92
C GLY A 34 -6.51 -0.87 18.76
N PRO A 35 -7.31 -0.36 17.81
CA PRO A 35 -8.66 -0.83 17.56
C PRO A 35 -8.65 -2.25 17.01
N THR A 36 -9.64 -3.02 17.37
CA THR A 36 -9.95 -4.27 16.67
C THR A 36 -10.33 -3.98 15.22
N VAL A 37 -10.26 -5.00 14.35
CA VAL A 37 -10.70 -4.87 12.95
C VAL A 37 -12.15 -4.41 12.86
N ALA A 38 -13.04 -4.96 13.70
CA ALA A 38 -14.45 -4.59 13.72
C ALA A 38 -14.66 -3.10 14.13
N GLU A 39 -13.91 -2.60 15.10
CA GLU A 39 -13.95 -1.19 15.50
C GLU A 39 -13.39 -0.28 14.39
N ALA A 40 -12.32 -0.67 13.70
CA ALA A 40 -11.76 0.07 12.59
C ALA A 40 -12.75 0.16 11.42
N LEU A 41 -13.41 -0.95 11.05
CA LEU A 41 -14.46 -1.00 10.03
C LEU A 41 -15.65 -0.13 10.40
N ALA A 42 -16.15 -0.21 11.64
CA ALA A 42 -17.28 0.59 12.10
C ALA A 42 -16.97 2.09 12.08
N ALA A 43 -15.77 2.49 12.51
CA ALA A 43 -15.33 3.88 12.48
C ALA A 43 -15.20 4.40 11.04
N ALA A 44 -14.65 3.61 10.14
CA ALA A 44 -14.48 3.93 8.71
C ALA A 44 -15.84 4.07 8.00
N ALA A 45 -16.76 3.12 8.23
CA ALA A 45 -18.11 3.18 7.67
C ALA A 45 -18.87 4.43 8.13
N GLY A 46 -18.69 4.85 9.39
CA GLY A 46 -19.28 6.06 9.95
C GLY A 46 -18.92 7.36 9.23
N VAL A 47 -17.84 7.38 8.45
CA VAL A 47 -17.39 8.53 7.66
C VAL A 47 -17.48 8.31 6.14
N GLY A 48 -18.10 7.21 5.69
CA GLY A 48 -18.31 6.90 4.28
C GLY A 48 -17.20 6.06 3.64
N VAL A 49 -16.24 5.53 4.41
CA VAL A 49 -15.24 4.56 3.93
C VAL A 49 -15.81 3.17 4.14
N THR A 50 -16.27 2.53 3.07
CA THR A 50 -17.08 1.30 3.14
C THR A 50 -16.32 0.03 2.83
N LYS A 51 -15.15 0.15 2.22
CA LYS A 51 -14.24 -0.98 1.94
C LYS A 51 -12.80 -0.54 2.10
N MET A 52 -11.91 -1.51 2.32
CA MET A 52 -10.49 -1.25 2.42
C MET A 52 -9.66 -2.42 1.88
N ILE A 53 -8.44 -2.09 1.46
CA ILE A 53 -7.44 -3.07 1.07
C ILE A 53 -6.45 -3.21 2.22
N GLN A 54 -6.47 -4.37 2.87
CA GLN A 54 -5.45 -4.74 3.85
C GLN A 54 -4.21 -5.27 3.13
N VAL A 55 -3.07 -4.69 3.43
CA VAL A 55 -1.81 -4.98 2.74
C VAL A 55 -0.84 -5.70 3.67
N GLY A 56 -0.37 -6.88 3.22
CA GLY A 56 0.68 -7.64 3.91
C GLY A 56 2.06 -7.29 3.35
N CYS A 57 3.00 -6.94 4.24
CA CYS A 57 4.36 -6.53 3.85
C CYS A 57 5.38 -7.68 3.86
N ASP A 58 5.07 -8.76 4.55
CA ASP A 58 5.88 -9.98 4.65
C ASP A 58 4.98 -11.22 4.63
N VAL A 59 5.56 -12.40 4.76
CA VAL A 59 4.80 -13.66 4.75
C VAL A 59 3.78 -13.73 5.87
N GLN A 60 4.13 -13.28 7.06
CA GLN A 60 3.23 -13.32 8.23
C GLN A 60 2.08 -12.32 8.06
N GLY A 61 2.39 -11.08 7.67
CA GLY A 61 1.40 -10.03 7.39
C GLY A 61 0.50 -10.42 6.22
N SER A 62 1.04 -11.09 5.19
CA SER A 62 0.26 -11.58 4.04
C SER A 62 -0.71 -12.71 4.43
N ARG A 63 -0.30 -13.64 5.31
CA ARG A 63 -1.22 -14.65 5.89
C ARG A 63 -2.36 -14.00 6.66
N TRP A 64 -2.01 -13.01 7.49
CA TRP A 64 -2.99 -12.27 8.27
C TRP A 64 -3.95 -11.47 7.37
N ALA A 65 -3.42 -10.80 6.35
CA ALA A 65 -4.22 -10.04 5.38
C ALA A 65 -5.22 -10.96 4.65
N ALA A 66 -4.77 -12.12 4.18
CA ALA A 66 -5.63 -13.10 3.53
C ALA A 66 -6.71 -13.64 4.49
N GLN A 67 -6.36 -13.89 5.76
CA GLN A 67 -7.31 -14.40 6.75
C GLN A 67 -8.37 -13.32 7.10
N VAL A 68 -7.96 -12.10 7.40
CA VAL A 68 -8.92 -11.05 7.77
C VAL A 68 -9.87 -10.71 6.61
N ALA A 69 -9.38 -10.79 5.37
CA ALA A 69 -10.23 -10.60 4.18
C ALA A 69 -11.20 -11.78 3.94
N ALA A 70 -10.93 -12.96 4.52
CA ALA A 70 -11.88 -14.07 4.54
C ALA A 70 -12.95 -13.90 5.62
N ASP A 71 -12.61 -13.22 6.71
CA ASP A 71 -13.49 -13.04 7.88
C ASP A 71 -14.44 -11.83 7.73
N TYR A 72 -14.11 -10.86 6.86
CA TYR A 72 -14.85 -9.61 6.70
C TYR A 72 -15.08 -9.26 5.22
N ASP A 73 -16.32 -9.18 4.79
CA ASP A 73 -16.72 -8.89 3.39
C ASP A 73 -16.30 -7.48 2.91
N ASP A 74 -16.02 -6.56 3.83
CA ASP A 74 -15.61 -5.18 3.52
C ASP A 74 -14.08 -5.02 3.43
N ILE A 75 -13.33 -6.12 3.56
CA ILE A 75 -11.88 -6.14 3.42
C ILE A 75 -11.48 -7.02 2.24
N TRP A 76 -10.60 -6.52 1.40
CA TRP A 76 -9.83 -7.30 0.44
C TRP A 76 -8.37 -7.30 0.83
N ALA A 77 -7.62 -8.31 0.40
CA ALA A 77 -6.20 -8.44 0.70
C ALA A 77 -5.32 -8.14 -0.51
N ALA A 78 -4.16 -7.53 -0.23
CA ALA A 78 -2.98 -7.56 -1.06
C ALA A 78 -1.86 -8.31 -0.34
N VAL A 79 -1.09 -9.13 -1.06
CA VAL A 79 -0.04 -9.97 -0.50
C VAL A 79 1.24 -9.88 -1.32
N ALA A 80 2.37 -9.66 -0.65
CA ALA A 80 3.70 -9.63 -1.27
C ALA A 80 4.81 -9.65 -0.21
N LEU A 81 6.05 -9.56 -0.67
CA LEU A 81 7.18 -9.09 0.12
C LEU A 81 7.44 -7.63 -0.22
N HIS A 82 7.30 -6.76 0.77
CA HIS A 82 7.72 -5.36 0.68
C HIS A 82 9.20 -5.28 0.24
N PRO A 83 9.61 -4.29 -0.57
CA PRO A 83 10.98 -4.20 -1.07
C PRO A 83 12.06 -4.27 0.02
N ASN A 84 11.77 -3.80 1.24
CA ASN A 84 12.72 -3.87 2.34
C ASN A 84 12.80 -5.26 3.01
N GLU A 85 11.84 -6.15 2.78
CA GLU A 85 11.81 -7.49 3.41
C GLU A 85 12.63 -8.51 2.60
N ALA A 86 12.59 -8.49 1.28
CA ALA A 86 13.33 -9.42 0.44
C ALA A 86 14.85 -9.44 0.74
N PRO A 87 15.55 -8.28 0.85
CA PRO A 87 16.96 -8.24 1.25
C PRO A 87 17.22 -8.80 2.65
N LYS A 88 16.31 -8.57 3.62
CA LYS A 88 16.45 -9.11 4.99
C LYS A 88 16.35 -10.64 5.01
N ILE A 89 15.36 -11.18 4.29
CA ILE A 89 15.18 -12.64 4.15
C ILE A 89 16.42 -13.24 3.48
N HIS A 90 16.89 -12.64 2.38
CA HIS A 90 18.07 -13.09 1.67
C HIS A 90 19.32 -13.04 2.56
N ALA A 91 19.52 -11.98 3.33
CA ALA A 91 20.65 -11.86 4.27
C ALA A 91 20.63 -12.94 5.37
N THR A 92 19.45 -13.43 5.75
CA THR A 92 19.28 -14.42 6.82
C THR A 92 19.51 -15.87 6.32
N GLY A 93 18.99 -16.22 5.15
CA GLY A 93 19.00 -17.61 4.64
C GLY A 93 19.27 -17.77 3.15
N GLY A 94 19.79 -16.73 2.50
CA GLY A 94 20.11 -16.74 1.08
C GLY A 94 18.90 -16.89 0.17
N LEU A 95 19.16 -17.22 -1.09
CA LEU A 95 18.13 -17.39 -2.11
C LEU A 95 17.11 -18.48 -1.74
N THR A 96 17.55 -19.57 -1.11
CA THR A 96 16.64 -20.67 -0.71
C THR A 96 15.52 -20.22 0.21
N LEU A 97 15.83 -19.35 1.19
CA LEU A 97 14.81 -18.83 2.09
C LEU A 97 13.88 -17.82 1.37
N LEU A 98 14.45 -17.01 0.48
CA LEU A 98 13.69 -16.06 -0.31
C LEU A 98 12.72 -16.77 -1.28
N GLU A 99 13.17 -17.82 -1.97
CA GLU A 99 12.32 -18.66 -2.84
C GLU A 99 11.20 -19.37 -2.05
N ALA A 100 11.47 -19.79 -0.81
CA ALA A 100 10.44 -20.35 0.05
C ALA A 100 9.36 -19.30 0.41
N ALA A 101 9.78 -18.06 0.73
CA ALA A 101 8.87 -16.96 0.98
C ALA A 101 8.06 -16.60 -0.28
N TRP A 102 8.67 -16.50 -1.45
CA TRP A 102 7.96 -16.26 -2.71
C TRP A 102 6.92 -17.33 -3.04
N ARG A 103 7.25 -18.60 -2.80
CA ARG A 103 6.31 -19.71 -3.02
C ARG A 103 5.07 -19.53 -2.15
N GLU A 104 5.25 -19.21 -0.89
CA GLU A 104 4.15 -19.01 0.03
C GLU A 104 3.29 -17.79 -0.32
N ILE A 105 3.92 -16.67 -0.70
CA ILE A 105 3.18 -15.52 -1.26
C ILE A 105 2.39 -15.95 -2.49
N GLY A 106 2.95 -16.79 -3.37
CA GLY A 106 2.26 -17.34 -4.53
C GLY A 106 1.01 -18.14 -4.17
N GLU A 107 1.10 -19.00 -3.15
CA GLU A 107 -0.04 -19.79 -2.65
C GLU A 107 -1.14 -18.90 -2.04
N LEU A 108 -0.76 -17.90 -1.24
CA LEU A 108 -1.71 -16.92 -0.70
C LEU A 108 -2.37 -16.08 -1.80
N ALA A 109 -1.62 -15.75 -2.82
CA ALA A 109 -2.11 -14.95 -3.94
C ALA A 109 -3.20 -15.63 -4.76
N GLU A 110 -3.33 -16.96 -4.72
CA GLU A 110 -4.40 -17.71 -5.40
C GLU A 110 -5.75 -17.61 -4.70
N LEU A 111 -5.78 -17.26 -3.42
CA LEU A 111 -7.01 -17.16 -2.64
C LEU A 111 -7.96 -16.11 -3.23
N PRO A 112 -9.29 -16.37 -3.24
CA PRO A 112 -10.26 -15.50 -3.90
C PRO A 112 -10.41 -14.11 -3.26
N GLN A 113 -10.19 -13.97 -1.95
CA GLN A 113 -10.23 -12.71 -1.23
C GLN A 113 -8.96 -11.86 -1.44
N VAL A 114 -7.87 -12.44 -1.94
CA VAL A 114 -6.66 -11.70 -2.33
C VAL A 114 -6.86 -11.12 -3.71
N ARG A 115 -6.94 -9.80 -3.83
CA ARG A 115 -7.25 -9.07 -5.06
C ARG A 115 -6.05 -8.43 -5.71
N ALA A 116 -4.94 -8.29 -4.98
CA ALA A 116 -3.74 -7.65 -5.48
C ALA A 116 -2.47 -8.39 -5.03
N ILE A 117 -1.43 -8.23 -5.82
CA ILE A 117 -0.06 -8.57 -5.48
C ILE A 117 0.62 -7.26 -5.06
N GLY A 118 0.98 -7.17 -3.81
CA GLY A 118 1.53 -5.94 -3.23
C GLY A 118 1.43 -5.92 -1.69
N GLU A 119 2.20 -4.99 -1.07
CA GLU A 119 3.04 -4.02 -1.78
C GLU A 119 4.42 -4.59 -2.09
N THR A 120 4.90 -4.32 -3.28
CA THR A 120 6.21 -4.71 -3.79
C THR A 120 6.80 -3.57 -4.59
N GLY A 121 8.05 -3.61 -4.98
CA GLY A 121 8.67 -2.53 -5.74
C GLY A 121 10.09 -2.24 -5.30
N MET A 122 10.45 -0.95 -5.23
CA MET A 122 11.79 -0.48 -4.90
C MET A 122 11.78 0.60 -3.82
N ASP A 123 12.74 0.54 -2.89
CA ASP A 123 12.95 1.55 -1.83
C ASP A 123 14.44 1.84 -1.67
N PHE A 124 14.90 2.93 -2.26
CA PHE A 124 16.30 3.35 -2.18
C PHE A 124 16.60 4.22 -0.97
N PHE A 125 15.56 4.66 -0.26
CA PHE A 125 15.73 5.40 0.99
C PHE A 125 16.15 4.50 2.15
N ARG A 126 15.59 3.28 2.22
CA ARG A 126 15.84 2.34 3.33
C ARG A 126 16.78 1.21 2.99
N THR A 127 17.01 0.92 1.70
CA THR A 127 17.86 -0.17 1.26
C THR A 127 19.11 0.35 0.56
N GLU A 128 20.27 0.02 1.13
CA GLU A 128 21.56 0.34 0.54
C GLU A 128 21.83 -0.44 -0.75
N VAL A 129 22.80 0.04 -1.53
CA VAL A 129 23.13 -0.50 -2.86
C VAL A 129 23.24 -2.04 -2.93
N PRO A 130 23.88 -2.75 -1.97
CA PRO A 130 23.97 -4.22 -2.07
C PRO A 130 22.61 -4.94 -2.03
N GLY A 131 21.60 -4.33 -1.37
CA GLY A 131 20.26 -4.92 -1.26
C GLY A 131 19.34 -4.62 -2.45
N ARG A 132 19.68 -3.64 -3.29
CA ARG A 132 18.80 -3.19 -4.40
C ARG A 132 18.62 -4.25 -5.47
N ALA A 133 19.65 -5.05 -5.76
CA ALA A 133 19.54 -6.16 -6.69
C ALA A 133 18.53 -7.22 -6.24
N ILE A 134 18.46 -7.47 -4.92
CA ILE A 134 17.47 -8.40 -4.35
C ILE A 134 16.06 -7.79 -4.36
N GLN A 135 15.93 -6.49 -4.16
CA GLN A 135 14.64 -5.80 -4.36
C GLN A 135 14.16 -5.97 -5.81
N GLU A 136 15.02 -5.70 -6.79
CA GLU A 136 14.69 -5.84 -8.20
C GLU A 136 14.27 -7.27 -8.54
N GLU A 137 15.00 -8.28 -8.09
CA GLU A 137 14.67 -9.68 -8.32
C GLU A 137 13.30 -10.03 -7.71
N SER A 138 13.03 -9.58 -6.48
CA SER A 138 11.75 -9.77 -5.82
C SER A 138 10.62 -9.02 -6.54
N PHE A 139 10.85 -7.80 -6.99
CA PHE A 139 9.87 -7.02 -7.74
C PHE A 139 9.51 -7.72 -9.07
N ARG A 140 10.50 -8.20 -9.85
CA ARG A 140 10.28 -8.98 -11.07
C ARG A 140 9.46 -10.24 -10.81
N PHE A 141 9.74 -10.96 -9.70
CA PHE A 141 8.95 -12.13 -9.30
C PHE A 141 7.46 -11.76 -9.10
N HIS A 142 7.18 -10.66 -8.37
CA HIS A 142 5.80 -10.23 -8.07
C HIS A 142 5.08 -9.70 -9.31
N ILE A 143 5.77 -9.02 -10.23
CA ILE A 143 5.22 -8.64 -11.55
C ILE A 143 4.77 -9.91 -12.31
N GLY A 144 5.64 -10.92 -12.38
CA GLY A 144 5.34 -12.20 -13.02
C GLY A 144 4.15 -12.91 -12.35
N LEU A 145 4.06 -12.86 -11.02
CA LEU A 145 2.94 -13.44 -10.26
C LEU A 145 1.62 -12.72 -10.57
N ALA A 146 1.62 -11.38 -10.54
CA ALA A 146 0.43 -10.57 -10.86
C ALA A 146 -0.09 -10.86 -12.28
N LYS A 147 0.81 -10.94 -13.26
CA LYS A 147 0.48 -11.28 -14.65
C LYS A 147 -0.13 -12.67 -14.79
N ARG A 148 0.47 -13.69 -14.14
CA ARG A 148 -0.04 -15.08 -14.20
C ARG A 148 -1.44 -15.21 -13.61
N LEU A 149 -1.73 -14.47 -12.54
CA LEU A 149 -3.00 -14.57 -11.83
C LEU A 149 -4.05 -13.54 -12.29
N GLY A 150 -3.68 -12.63 -13.21
CA GLY A 150 -4.55 -11.55 -13.66
C GLY A 150 -4.97 -10.62 -12.53
N LYS A 151 -4.06 -10.35 -11.57
CA LYS A 151 -4.32 -9.52 -10.39
C LYS A 151 -3.64 -8.17 -10.50
N THR A 152 -4.20 -7.18 -9.80
CA THR A 152 -3.62 -5.85 -9.65
C THR A 152 -2.23 -5.95 -9.02
N LEU A 153 -1.26 -5.17 -9.51
CA LEU A 153 0.04 -4.97 -8.89
C LEU A 153 0.03 -3.65 -8.11
N VAL A 154 0.31 -3.72 -6.82
CA VAL A 154 0.46 -2.54 -5.95
C VAL A 154 1.94 -2.29 -5.70
N VAL A 155 2.42 -1.16 -6.19
CA VAL A 155 3.84 -0.82 -6.25
C VAL A 155 4.18 0.22 -5.20
N HIS A 156 5.16 -0.13 -4.37
CA HIS A 156 5.91 0.77 -3.51
C HIS A 156 7.08 1.37 -4.28
N ASP A 157 7.17 2.69 -4.26
CA ASP A 157 8.25 3.43 -4.90
C ASP A 157 8.75 4.53 -3.95
N ARG A 158 10.02 4.42 -3.56
CA ARG A 158 10.66 5.46 -2.76
C ARG A 158 12.07 5.74 -3.24
N ASP A 159 12.27 6.93 -3.81
CA ASP A 159 13.53 7.40 -4.39
C ASP A 159 14.06 6.47 -5.53
N ALA A 160 13.14 5.75 -6.24
CA ALA A 160 13.48 4.73 -7.22
C ALA A 160 12.65 4.83 -8.52
N HIS A 161 12.07 5.98 -8.83
CA HIS A 161 11.09 6.18 -9.90
C HIS A 161 11.57 5.66 -11.27
N GLU A 162 12.82 5.97 -11.66
CA GLU A 162 13.38 5.53 -12.94
C GLU A 162 13.52 4.00 -13.01
N ASP A 163 13.95 3.36 -11.92
CA ASP A 163 14.08 1.90 -11.85
C ASP A 163 12.70 1.22 -11.85
N VAL A 164 11.72 1.77 -11.16
CA VAL A 164 10.34 1.26 -11.19
C VAL A 164 9.77 1.29 -12.61
N LEU A 165 9.91 2.40 -13.33
CA LEU A 165 9.48 2.51 -14.74
C LEU A 165 10.22 1.48 -15.61
N ARG A 166 11.54 1.45 -15.53
CA ARG A 166 12.39 0.53 -16.31
C ARG A 166 12.00 -0.92 -16.10
N ILE A 167 11.86 -1.35 -14.84
CA ILE A 167 11.57 -2.75 -14.51
C ILE A 167 10.17 -3.15 -14.99
N LEU A 168 9.17 -2.27 -14.82
CA LEU A 168 7.81 -2.54 -15.30
C LEU A 168 7.74 -2.57 -16.84
N ASP A 169 8.49 -1.71 -17.52
CA ASP A 169 8.57 -1.71 -18.99
C ASP A 169 9.32 -2.96 -19.49
N ASP A 170 10.44 -3.35 -18.86
CA ASP A 170 11.23 -4.53 -19.21
C ASP A 170 10.43 -5.84 -19.08
N GLU A 171 9.70 -6.00 -17.97
CA GLU A 171 8.88 -7.19 -17.71
C GLU A 171 7.56 -7.19 -18.49
N GLY A 172 7.11 -6.03 -18.98
CA GLY A 172 5.76 -5.84 -19.46
C GLY A 172 4.78 -5.92 -18.28
N HIS A 173 4.29 -4.78 -17.83
CA HIS A 173 3.46 -4.65 -16.63
C HIS A 173 2.13 -5.42 -16.72
N PRO A 174 1.49 -5.79 -15.59
CA PRO A 174 0.13 -6.32 -15.56
C PRO A 174 -0.88 -5.31 -16.12
N GLU A 175 -2.10 -5.79 -16.40
CA GLU A 175 -3.20 -4.92 -16.89
C GLU A 175 -3.51 -3.76 -15.93
N VAL A 176 -3.44 -4.00 -14.62
CA VAL A 176 -3.69 -2.99 -13.60
C VAL A 176 -2.48 -2.84 -12.70
N VAL A 177 -1.90 -1.64 -12.69
CA VAL A 177 -0.83 -1.22 -11.79
C VAL A 177 -1.31 -0.04 -10.96
N VAL A 178 -1.05 -0.08 -9.66
CA VAL A 178 -1.28 1.01 -8.71
C VAL A 178 0.06 1.43 -8.14
N LEU A 179 0.46 2.68 -8.35
CA LEU A 179 1.53 3.29 -7.59
C LEU A 179 0.92 3.79 -6.28
N HIS A 180 1.11 3.02 -5.19
CA HIS A 180 0.57 3.40 -3.89
C HIS A 180 1.41 4.50 -3.26
N CYS A 181 0.80 5.28 -2.39
CA CYS A 181 1.44 6.40 -1.68
C CYS A 181 2.32 7.24 -2.61
N PHE A 182 1.76 7.61 -3.79
CA PHE A 182 2.49 8.27 -4.86
C PHE A 182 3.34 9.44 -4.32
N SER A 183 4.61 9.42 -4.62
CA SER A 183 5.61 10.37 -4.10
C SER A 183 6.43 11.08 -5.18
N GLY A 184 6.10 10.85 -6.45
CA GLY A 184 6.76 11.48 -7.59
C GLY A 184 6.24 12.91 -7.88
N ASP A 185 6.90 13.55 -8.84
CA ASP A 185 6.49 14.84 -9.40
C ASP A 185 5.47 14.68 -10.55
N ALA A 186 5.10 15.80 -11.18
CA ALA A 186 4.16 15.82 -12.29
C ALA A 186 4.68 15.09 -13.55
N ASP A 187 5.99 15.02 -13.77
CA ASP A 187 6.56 14.31 -14.92
C ASP A 187 6.47 12.80 -14.71
N PHE A 188 6.76 12.31 -13.52
CA PHE A 188 6.56 10.90 -13.18
C PHE A 188 5.07 10.52 -13.20
N ALA A 189 4.18 11.40 -12.69
CA ALA A 189 2.74 11.19 -12.77
C ALA A 189 2.25 11.09 -14.22
N ARG A 190 2.82 11.89 -15.12
CA ARG A 190 2.51 11.83 -16.56
C ARG A 190 2.98 10.52 -17.18
N ALA A 191 4.22 10.11 -16.90
CA ALA A 191 4.77 8.86 -17.39
C ALA A 191 3.94 7.63 -16.95
N ALA A 192 3.45 7.63 -15.70
CA ALA A 192 2.56 6.59 -15.17
C ALA A 192 1.17 6.63 -15.84
N SER A 193 0.61 7.85 -16.02
CA SER A 193 -0.69 8.05 -16.64
C SER A 193 -0.72 7.62 -18.11
N GLU A 194 0.35 7.87 -18.87
CA GLU A 194 0.49 7.42 -20.27
C GLU A 194 0.48 5.90 -20.41
N ARG A 195 0.88 5.17 -19.35
CA ARG A 195 0.81 3.70 -19.24
C ARG A 195 -0.56 3.21 -18.74
N GLY A 196 -1.48 4.12 -18.42
CA GLY A 196 -2.80 3.79 -17.89
C GLY A 196 -2.81 3.33 -16.43
N TRP A 197 -1.74 3.60 -15.68
CA TRP A 197 -1.63 3.20 -14.27
C TRP A 197 -2.47 4.07 -13.35
N TYR A 198 -2.80 3.54 -12.18
CA TYR A 198 -3.50 4.26 -11.13
C TYR A 198 -2.50 4.87 -10.16
N LEU A 199 -2.77 6.10 -9.72
CA LEU A 199 -1.99 6.80 -8.71
C LEU A 199 -2.83 6.93 -7.44
N SER A 200 -2.33 6.39 -6.33
CA SER A 200 -3.01 6.45 -5.04
C SER A 200 -2.34 7.48 -4.14
N PHE A 201 -3.15 8.37 -3.57
CA PHE A 201 -2.67 9.49 -2.77
C PHE A 201 -3.08 9.34 -1.31
N SER A 202 -2.09 9.47 -0.42
CA SER A 202 -2.25 9.39 1.02
C SER A 202 -2.42 10.76 1.68
N GLY A 203 -2.52 10.77 3.00
CA GLY A 203 -2.57 11.99 3.81
C GLY A 203 -1.43 12.99 3.58
N VAL A 204 -0.35 12.58 2.91
CA VAL A 204 0.78 13.46 2.52
C VAL A 204 0.32 14.64 1.67
N LEU A 205 -0.71 14.47 0.83
CA LEU A 205 -1.30 15.58 0.05
C LEU A 205 -1.69 16.79 0.91
N THR A 206 -2.09 16.55 2.15
CA THR A 206 -2.52 17.60 3.09
C THR A 206 -1.35 18.35 3.72
N PHE A 207 -0.10 17.90 3.53
CA PHE A 207 1.07 18.48 4.18
C PHE A 207 1.42 19.84 3.58
N LYS A 208 1.91 20.75 4.43
CA LYS A 208 2.21 22.14 4.01
C LYS A 208 3.24 22.21 2.87
N ASN A 209 4.18 21.29 2.80
CA ASN A 209 5.26 21.23 1.81
C ASN A 209 5.01 20.21 0.69
N ALA A 210 3.76 19.93 0.36
CA ALA A 210 3.38 18.94 -0.66
C ALA A 210 2.87 19.61 -1.96
N ASP A 211 3.40 20.78 -2.34
CA ASP A 211 2.95 21.50 -3.55
C ASP A 211 3.22 20.68 -4.80
N ASP A 212 4.42 20.12 -4.96
CA ASP A 212 4.80 19.27 -6.10
C ASP A 212 3.88 18.03 -6.20
N LEU A 213 3.53 17.43 -5.04
CA LEU A 213 2.63 16.29 -5.01
C LEU A 213 1.19 16.66 -5.40
N ARG A 214 0.72 17.87 -5.04
CA ARG A 214 -0.59 18.38 -5.47
C ARG A 214 -0.61 18.68 -6.98
N GLU A 215 0.49 19.18 -7.54
CA GLU A 215 0.65 19.33 -8.99
C GLU A 215 0.62 17.96 -9.68
N ALA A 216 1.32 16.96 -9.13
CA ALA A 216 1.29 15.59 -9.63
C ALA A 216 -0.13 14.99 -9.59
N ALA A 217 -0.90 15.25 -8.52
CA ALA A 217 -2.26 14.74 -8.38
C ALA A 217 -3.25 15.32 -9.40
N ALA A 218 -2.93 16.45 -10.01
CA ALA A 218 -3.75 17.07 -11.05
C ALA A 218 -3.49 16.48 -12.46
N VAL A 219 -2.50 15.61 -12.62
CA VAL A 219 -2.10 15.06 -13.93
C VAL A 219 -2.97 13.90 -14.39
N PRO A 220 -3.22 12.85 -13.58
CA PRO A 220 -3.99 11.70 -14.04
C PRO A 220 -5.46 12.04 -14.23
N PRO A 221 -6.16 11.34 -15.15
CA PRO A 221 -7.59 11.48 -15.27
C PRO A 221 -8.29 10.96 -13.99
N ALA A 222 -9.47 11.49 -13.68
CA ALA A 222 -10.17 11.22 -12.42
C ALA A 222 -10.47 9.73 -12.19
N ASP A 223 -10.61 8.95 -13.25
CA ASP A 223 -10.85 7.50 -13.18
C ASP A 223 -9.55 6.69 -12.96
N ARG A 224 -8.42 7.35 -12.80
CA ARG A 224 -7.11 6.77 -12.47
C ARG A 224 -6.56 7.27 -11.14
N LEU A 225 -7.37 8.03 -10.38
CA LEU A 225 -7.02 8.50 -9.03
C LEU A 225 -7.60 7.56 -7.98
N LEU A 226 -6.77 7.20 -7.02
CA LEU A 226 -7.17 6.49 -5.81
C LEU A 226 -6.78 7.32 -4.58
N VAL A 227 -7.41 6.99 -3.47
CA VAL A 227 -7.10 7.56 -2.15
C VAL A 227 -6.84 6.44 -1.16
N GLU A 228 -5.95 6.69 -0.24
CA GLU A 228 -5.56 5.75 0.80
C GLU A 228 -5.19 6.45 2.10
N THR A 229 -5.03 5.67 3.16
CA THR A 229 -4.45 6.18 4.40
C THR A 229 -2.98 5.83 4.57
N ASP A 230 -2.57 4.65 4.14
CA ASP A 230 -1.32 4.01 4.58
C ASP A 230 -1.26 3.90 6.12
N ALA A 231 -2.43 3.73 6.75
CA ALA A 231 -2.53 3.66 8.20
C ALA A 231 -1.77 2.45 8.77
N PRO A 232 -1.05 2.60 9.88
CA PRO A 232 -1.07 3.72 10.85
C PRO A 232 -0.16 4.91 10.54
N PHE A 233 0.46 4.95 9.37
CA PHE A 233 1.43 5.96 8.94
C PHE A 233 0.74 7.19 8.29
N LEU A 234 1.53 8.23 8.00
CA LEU A 234 1.20 9.37 7.12
C LEU A 234 -0.08 10.14 7.49
N THR A 235 -0.37 10.24 8.78
CA THR A 235 -1.58 10.90 9.30
C THR A 235 -1.77 12.30 8.70
N PRO A 236 -2.94 12.60 8.10
CA PRO A 236 -3.22 13.87 7.47
C PRO A 236 -3.27 15.04 8.46
N VAL A 237 -3.12 16.26 7.94
CA VAL A 237 -3.39 17.50 8.70
C VAL A 237 -4.90 17.55 9.02
N PRO A 238 -5.31 17.98 10.24
CA PRO A 238 -4.49 18.61 11.28
C PRO A 238 -3.85 17.63 12.29
N PHE A 239 -3.95 16.33 12.07
CA PHE A 239 -3.62 15.32 13.08
C PHE A 239 -2.20 14.75 12.98
N ARG A 240 -1.29 15.45 12.32
CA ARG A 240 0.13 15.05 12.21
C ARG A 240 0.71 14.63 13.57
N GLY A 241 1.43 13.48 13.58
CA GLY A 241 2.04 12.94 14.79
C GLY A 241 1.13 12.08 15.67
N LYS A 242 -0.15 11.95 15.32
CA LYS A 242 -1.07 10.96 15.92
C LYS A 242 -1.13 9.71 15.04
N PRO A 243 -1.57 8.54 15.54
CA PRO A 243 -1.81 7.36 14.72
C PRO A 243 -2.84 7.63 13.63
N ASN A 244 -2.55 7.22 12.40
CA ASN A 244 -3.49 7.24 11.29
C ASN A 244 -4.50 6.10 11.41
N ALA A 245 -5.62 6.20 10.70
CA ALA A 245 -6.66 5.17 10.64
C ALA A 245 -7.51 5.33 9.38
N PRO A 246 -8.15 4.25 8.87
CA PRO A 246 -8.97 4.29 7.65
C PRO A 246 -10.07 5.37 7.67
N TYR A 247 -10.64 5.68 8.82
CA TYR A 247 -11.65 6.75 8.95
C TYR A 247 -11.11 8.18 8.69
N LEU A 248 -9.80 8.34 8.46
CA LEU A 248 -9.21 9.65 8.11
C LEU A 248 -9.09 9.90 6.60
N VAL A 249 -9.41 8.91 5.74
CA VAL A 249 -9.49 9.09 4.26
C VAL A 249 -10.22 10.38 3.86
N PRO A 250 -11.36 10.77 4.50
CA PRO A 250 -12.06 12.00 4.11
C PRO A 250 -11.23 13.28 4.13
N LEU A 251 -10.15 13.31 4.92
CA LEU A 251 -9.24 14.47 4.96
C LEU A 251 -8.34 14.55 3.73
N THR A 252 -8.01 13.40 3.12
CA THR A 252 -7.26 13.32 1.86
C THR A 252 -8.17 13.65 0.67
N VAL A 253 -9.43 13.22 0.71
CA VAL A 253 -10.43 13.45 -0.37
C VAL A 253 -10.81 14.93 -0.52
N ARG A 254 -10.83 15.72 0.58
CA ARG A 254 -11.22 17.15 0.60
C ARG A 254 -10.07 18.07 0.25
#